data_cccafff153f90647937b233391b10726
#
_entry.id   cccafff153f90647937b233391b10726
#
_cell.length_a   1.000
_cell.length_b   1.000
_cell.length_c   1.000
_cell.angle_alpha   90.00
_cell.angle_beta   90.00
_cell.angle_gamma   90.00
#
_symmetry.space_group_name_H-M   'P 1'
#
loop_
_entity.id
_entity.type
_entity.pdbx_description
1 polymer ?
#
loop_
_entity_poly.entity_id
_entity_poly.type
_entity_poly.pdbx_seq_one_letter_code
_entity_poly.pdbx_strand_id
1 'polypeptide(L)'
;MADAKDFQDRMLSLGLARVSEAAALASARLVGRGDEKAADQAAVNAMRDQLNLLDIAGVVVIGEGERDEAPMLFIGEEVGTGKGPAVDIALDPLEGTTLTAKDMPNALTVIAMAPRGTLLHAPDVYMDKLAIGPGFAVNTVTLDMSPAERVRALARAKGCAAEDITVCILERPRHEAMIEEVRSTGAAIRLITDGDVAGVIHCAEAEVTGIDMYMGSGGAPEGVLAASALKCMGGQIYGRLLFRNDDEKARARKAGITDLNRVYTRDEMVTADVIFAATGVTSGSILSGIKREPGWMTTETLLMRSKTGSVRRMTYRSPVK
;
A
#
# COMPACT_ATOMS: atom_id res chain seq x y z
N MET A 1 27.62 -15.28 -15.41
CA MET A 1 27.87 -14.38 -14.27
C MET A 1 26.55 -13.68 -13.95
N ALA A 2 26.02 -13.81 -12.71
CA ALA A 2 24.86 -13.04 -12.31
C ALA A 2 25.26 -11.56 -12.30
N ASP A 3 24.42 -10.72 -12.91
CA ASP A 3 24.67 -9.29 -13.04
C ASP A 3 24.82 -8.67 -11.65
N ALA A 4 25.82 -7.83 -11.41
CA ALA A 4 26.06 -7.16 -10.12
C ALA A 4 24.84 -6.38 -9.62
N LYS A 5 24.00 -5.88 -10.55
CA LYS A 5 22.70 -5.27 -10.26
C LYS A 5 21.71 -6.24 -9.60
N ASP A 6 21.69 -7.52 -9.99
CA ASP A 6 20.77 -8.52 -9.44
C ASP A 6 21.18 -8.93 -8.01
N PHE A 7 22.47 -8.90 -7.68
CA PHE A 7 22.95 -9.16 -6.34
C PHE A 7 22.56 -8.03 -5.35
N GLN A 8 22.68 -6.78 -5.75
CA GLN A 8 22.28 -5.63 -4.93
C GLN A 8 20.77 -5.66 -4.64
N ASP A 9 19.94 -5.94 -5.65
CA ASP A 9 18.50 -6.09 -5.50
C ASP A 9 18.12 -7.14 -4.43
N ARG A 10 18.82 -8.29 -4.40
CA ARG A 10 18.53 -9.36 -3.43
C ARG A 10 18.87 -8.99 -2.00
N MET A 11 19.97 -8.28 -1.79
CA MET A 11 20.39 -7.80 -0.46
C MET A 11 19.45 -6.71 0.05
N LEU A 12 19.05 -5.77 -0.81
CA LEU A 12 18.12 -4.70 -0.48
C LEU A 12 16.72 -5.22 -0.12
N SER A 13 16.27 -6.33 -0.73
CA SER A 13 14.99 -6.93 -0.39
C SER A 13 14.88 -7.31 1.09
N LEU A 14 15.91 -7.98 1.65
CA LEU A 14 15.92 -8.32 3.06
C LEU A 14 16.10 -7.07 3.95
N GLY A 15 16.87 -6.10 3.47
CA GLY A 15 17.03 -4.80 4.14
C GLY A 15 15.66 -4.10 4.28
N LEU A 16 14.86 -4.09 3.21
CA LEU A 16 13.54 -3.48 3.21
C LEU A 16 12.55 -4.19 4.16
N ALA A 17 12.60 -5.53 4.24
CA ALA A 17 11.82 -6.29 5.21
C ALA A 17 12.15 -5.88 6.64
N ARG A 18 13.45 -5.72 6.98
CA ARG A 18 13.86 -5.27 8.32
C ARG A 18 13.37 -3.87 8.67
N VAL A 19 13.26 -2.99 7.67
CA VAL A 19 12.71 -1.64 7.85
C VAL A 19 11.25 -1.72 8.28
N SER A 20 10.41 -2.48 7.56
CA SER A 20 8.99 -2.64 7.92
C SER A 20 8.80 -3.42 9.24
N GLU A 21 9.63 -4.44 9.51
CA GLU A 21 9.62 -5.19 10.78
C GLU A 21 9.91 -4.29 11.98
N ALA A 22 10.88 -3.39 11.86
CA ALA A 22 11.25 -2.47 12.96
C ALA A 22 10.11 -1.50 13.28
N ALA A 23 9.45 -0.93 12.28
CA ALA A 23 8.30 -0.07 12.45
C ALA A 23 7.13 -0.82 13.13
N ALA A 24 6.83 -2.03 12.65
CA ALA A 24 5.78 -2.88 13.23
C ALA A 24 6.06 -3.26 14.69
N LEU A 25 7.30 -3.61 15.04
CA LEU A 25 7.70 -3.92 16.41
C LEU A 25 7.59 -2.70 17.34
N ALA A 26 7.89 -1.50 16.84
CA ALA A 26 7.81 -0.27 17.61
C ALA A 26 6.36 0.12 17.90
N SER A 27 5.49 0.15 16.88
CA SER A 27 4.09 0.51 17.00
C SER A 27 3.27 -0.54 17.77
N ALA A 28 3.67 -1.82 17.71
CA ALA A 28 2.97 -2.90 18.39
C ALA A 28 2.83 -2.69 19.91
N ARG A 29 3.75 -1.99 20.56
CA ARG A 29 3.65 -1.67 22.00
C ARG A 29 2.48 -0.74 22.34
N LEU A 30 1.95 -0.05 21.32
CA LEU A 30 0.89 0.95 21.43
C LEU A 30 -0.47 0.44 20.91
N VAL A 31 -0.54 -0.81 20.46
CA VAL A 31 -1.80 -1.46 20.05
C VAL A 31 -2.80 -1.46 21.22
N GLY A 32 -4.03 -0.99 20.93
CA GLY A 32 -5.11 -0.90 21.91
C GLY A 32 -4.91 0.15 23.00
N ARG A 33 -4.00 1.12 22.81
CA ARG A 33 -3.72 2.18 23.79
C ARG A 33 -4.51 3.47 23.58
N GLY A 34 -5.22 3.60 22.45
CA GLY A 34 -6.04 4.77 22.13
C GLY A 34 -5.24 6.00 21.67
N ASP A 35 -3.93 5.89 21.49
CA ASP A 35 -3.06 6.99 21.07
C ASP A 35 -2.50 6.71 19.67
N GLU A 36 -3.22 7.21 18.65
CA GLU A 36 -2.87 7.07 17.24
C GLU A 36 -1.53 7.75 16.93
N LYS A 37 -1.33 8.97 17.47
CA LYS A 37 -0.12 9.77 17.20
C LYS A 37 1.14 9.14 17.78
N ALA A 38 1.04 8.63 19.02
CA ALA A 38 2.19 7.95 19.63
C ALA A 38 2.55 6.66 18.89
N ALA A 39 1.55 5.90 18.41
CA ALA A 39 1.77 4.68 17.64
C ALA A 39 2.43 4.97 16.29
N ASP A 40 1.96 5.98 15.59
CA ASP A 40 2.49 6.47 14.34
C ASP A 40 3.94 6.96 14.51
N GLN A 41 4.18 7.87 15.45
CA GLN A 41 5.52 8.41 15.70
C GLN A 41 6.54 7.32 16.06
N ALA A 42 6.13 6.27 16.79
CA ALA A 42 6.99 5.14 17.11
C ALA A 42 7.39 4.37 15.85
N ALA A 43 6.44 4.15 14.92
CA ALA A 43 6.69 3.51 13.64
C ALA A 43 7.60 4.36 12.75
N VAL A 44 7.32 5.66 12.62
CA VAL A 44 8.12 6.64 11.85
C VAL A 44 9.58 6.63 12.31
N ASN A 45 9.82 6.76 13.61
CA ASN A 45 11.19 6.79 14.17
C ASN A 45 11.95 5.50 13.83
N ALA A 46 11.33 4.34 14.10
CA ALA A 46 11.96 3.04 13.88
C ALA A 46 12.22 2.76 12.39
N MET A 47 11.27 3.15 11.52
CA MET A 47 11.41 3.00 10.07
C MET A 47 12.57 3.86 9.55
N ARG A 48 12.64 5.12 9.94
CA ARG A 48 13.70 6.04 9.55
C ARG A 48 15.09 5.57 10.01
N ASP A 49 15.20 5.14 11.26
CA ASP A 49 16.46 4.64 11.81
C ASP A 49 16.98 3.44 10.99
N GLN A 50 16.11 2.52 10.61
CA GLN A 50 16.48 1.35 9.82
C GLN A 50 16.78 1.69 8.36
N LEU A 51 16.02 2.61 7.75
CA LEU A 51 16.29 3.08 6.39
C LEU A 51 17.69 3.67 6.28
N ASN A 52 18.12 4.46 7.28
CA ASN A 52 19.43 5.13 7.29
C ASN A 52 20.62 4.17 7.45
N LEU A 53 20.37 2.89 7.72
CA LEU A 53 21.40 1.84 7.73
C LEU A 53 21.57 1.15 6.36
N LEU A 54 20.69 1.40 5.40
CA LEU A 54 20.78 0.77 4.09
C LEU A 54 21.77 1.51 3.18
N ASP A 55 22.57 0.74 2.43
CA ASP A 55 23.48 1.29 1.42
C ASP A 55 22.70 1.67 0.14
N ILE A 56 21.93 2.75 0.25
CA ILE A 56 21.17 3.38 -0.82
C ILE A 56 21.37 4.91 -0.78
N ALA A 57 21.15 5.56 -1.92
CA ALA A 57 20.89 6.99 -2.03
C ALA A 57 19.38 7.14 -2.26
N GLY A 58 18.59 7.01 -1.19
CA GLY A 58 17.13 7.02 -1.23
C GLY A 58 16.56 8.43 -1.17
N VAL A 59 15.39 8.64 -1.79
CA VAL A 59 14.54 9.82 -1.57
C VAL A 59 13.12 9.35 -1.33
N VAL A 60 12.50 9.85 -0.28
CA VAL A 60 11.08 9.61 0.01
C VAL A 60 10.25 10.38 -1.01
N VAL A 61 9.46 9.67 -1.81
CA VAL A 61 8.56 10.27 -2.81
C VAL A 61 7.09 10.16 -2.40
N ILE A 62 6.78 9.20 -1.53
CA ILE A 62 5.52 9.03 -0.80
C ILE A 62 5.91 8.79 0.67
N GLY A 63 5.38 9.60 1.59
CA GLY A 63 5.73 9.54 3.00
C GLY A 63 4.72 10.28 3.88
N GLU A 64 5.14 10.73 5.06
CA GLU A 64 4.32 11.29 6.15
C GLU A 64 3.73 12.69 5.88
N GLY A 65 3.90 13.22 4.70
CA GLY A 65 3.45 14.55 4.31
C GLY A 65 4.56 15.43 3.77
N GLU A 66 4.31 16.73 3.70
CA GLU A 66 5.28 17.69 3.24
C GLU A 66 6.25 18.10 4.37
N ARG A 67 7.41 18.66 4.02
CA ARG A 67 8.50 18.99 4.94
C ARG A 67 8.08 19.87 6.13
N ASP A 68 7.12 20.77 5.90
CA ASP A 68 6.65 21.70 6.93
C ASP A 68 5.60 21.09 7.88
N GLU A 69 5.08 19.90 7.54
CA GLU A 69 4.04 19.19 8.28
C GLU A 69 4.57 17.97 9.03
N ALA A 70 5.60 17.30 8.50
CA ALA A 70 6.18 16.08 9.06
C ALA A 70 7.64 16.31 9.50
N PRO A 71 8.00 15.95 10.74
CA PRO A 71 9.36 16.10 11.23
C PRO A 71 10.34 15.08 10.62
N MET A 72 9.84 13.95 10.09
CA MET A 72 10.63 12.85 9.54
C MET A 72 9.86 12.09 8.46
N LEU A 73 10.59 11.45 7.54
CA LEU A 73 10.06 10.67 6.41
C LEU A 73 9.11 11.49 5.51
N PHE A 74 9.35 12.81 5.44
CA PHE A 74 8.58 13.71 4.58
C PHE A 74 8.96 13.56 3.11
N ILE A 75 8.08 13.96 2.21
CA ILE A 75 8.33 13.95 0.76
C ILE A 75 9.55 14.81 0.42
N GLY A 76 10.56 14.21 -0.19
CA GLY A 76 11.85 14.82 -0.52
C GLY A 76 12.95 14.56 0.52
N GLU A 77 12.67 13.89 1.64
CA GLU A 77 13.72 13.52 2.60
C GLU A 77 14.69 12.51 1.97
N GLU A 78 15.98 12.77 2.12
CA GLU A 78 17.04 11.84 1.74
C GLU A 78 17.25 10.81 2.85
N VAL A 79 17.28 9.52 2.48
CA VAL A 79 17.42 8.38 3.40
C VAL A 79 18.47 7.40 2.90
N GLY A 80 19.01 6.60 3.82
CA GLY A 80 20.10 5.66 3.55
C GLY A 80 21.47 6.28 3.82
N THR A 81 22.54 5.51 3.57
CA THR A 81 23.92 5.96 3.78
C THR A 81 24.40 6.97 2.74
N GLY A 82 23.62 7.26 1.70
CA GLY A 82 24.03 8.03 0.53
C GLY A 82 24.95 7.25 -0.43
N LYS A 83 25.25 5.99 -0.14
CA LYS A 83 26.07 5.09 -0.95
C LYS A 83 25.16 4.04 -1.60
N GLY A 84 25.57 3.54 -2.78
CA GLY A 84 24.78 2.52 -3.48
C GLY A 84 23.78 3.09 -4.51
N PRO A 85 22.73 2.34 -4.89
CA PRO A 85 21.84 2.76 -5.95
C PRO A 85 20.96 3.94 -5.54
N ALA A 86 20.69 4.84 -6.52
CA ALA A 86 19.70 5.90 -6.35
C ALA A 86 18.29 5.31 -6.49
N VAL A 87 17.46 5.50 -5.47
CA VAL A 87 16.12 4.91 -5.39
C VAL A 87 15.07 5.90 -4.92
N ASP A 88 13.83 5.67 -5.37
CA ASP A 88 12.62 6.23 -4.81
C ASP A 88 12.12 5.34 -3.68
N ILE A 89 11.66 5.93 -2.61
CA ILE A 89 11.02 5.26 -1.47
C ILE A 89 9.58 5.75 -1.36
N ALA A 90 8.63 4.84 -1.36
CA ALA A 90 7.26 5.09 -0.96
C ALA A 90 6.98 4.31 0.32
N LEU A 91 6.41 4.93 1.33
CA LEU A 91 6.20 4.32 2.64
C LEU A 91 4.93 4.85 3.32
N ASP A 92 4.40 4.01 4.18
CA ASP A 92 3.48 4.36 5.25
C ASP A 92 3.93 3.55 6.50
N PRO A 93 4.52 4.21 7.50
CA PRO A 93 5.06 3.55 8.69
C PRO A 93 3.99 2.84 9.49
N LEU A 94 2.75 3.32 9.47
CA LEU A 94 1.61 2.73 10.18
C LEU A 94 0.30 2.92 9.41
N GLU A 95 0.12 2.18 8.34
CA GLU A 95 -1.15 2.05 7.61
C GLU A 95 -2.23 1.53 8.55
N GLY A 96 -3.19 2.41 8.90
CA GLY A 96 -4.24 2.15 9.87
C GLY A 96 -3.88 2.52 11.30
N THR A 97 -3.52 3.78 11.55
CA THR A 97 -3.25 4.32 12.89
C THR A 97 -4.43 4.12 13.84
N THR A 98 -5.65 4.36 13.35
CA THR A 98 -6.91 4.11 14.10
C THR A 98 -7.10 2.62 14.42
N LEU A 99 -6.78 1.73 13.47
CA LEU A 99 -6.85 0.28 13.70
C LEU A 99 -5.90 -0.14 14.82
N THR A 100 -4.68 0.40 14.80
CA THR A 100 -3.68 0.15 15.84
C THR A 100 -4.13 0.66 17.20
N ALA A 101 -4.58 1.90 17.29
CA ALA A 101 -5.00 2.50 18.54
C ALA A 101 -6.19 1.76 19.19
N LYS A 102 -7.07 1.17 18.38
CA LYS A 102 -8.28 0.46 18.81
C LYS A 102 -8.14 -1.07 18.86
N ASP A 103 -6.96 -1.60 18.57
CA ASP A 103 -6.71 -3.06 18.45
C ASP A 103 -7.65 -3.73 17.42
N MET A 104 -7.89 -3.03 16.31
CA MET A 104 -8.70 -3.55 15.20
C MET A 104 -7.80 -4.27 14.18
N PRO A 105 -8.35 -5.22 13.39
CA PRO A 105 -7.58 -6.00 12.43
C PRO A 105 -7.02 -5.17 11.26
N ASN A 106 -5.95 -5.69 10.63
CA ASN A 106 -5.36 -5.23 9.37
C ASN A 106 -4.49 -3.96 9.44
N ALA A 107 -4.02 -3.52 10.61
CA ALA A 107 -2.97 -2.51 10.66
C ALA A 107 -1.64 -3.12 10.17
N LEU A 108 -0.96 -2.41 9.27
CA LEU A 108 0.28 -2.82 8.61
C LEU A 108 1.34 -1.72 8.70
N THR A 109 2.59 -2.07 8.49
CA THR A 109 3.62 -1.14 8.01
C THR A 109 3.93 -1.49 6.58
N VAL A 110 4.02 -0.51 5.69
CA VAL A 110 4.26 -0.76 4.26
C VAL A 110 5.37 0.11 3.70
N ILE A 111 6.16 -0.46 2.81
CA ILE A 111 7.25 0.24 2.13
C ILE A 111 7.50 -0.34 0.74
N ALA A 112 7.73 0.53 -0.23
CA ALA A 112 8.16 0.18 -1.58
C ALA A 112 9.45 0.91 -1.94
N MET A 113 10.31 0.23 -2.70
CA MET A 113 11.57 0.76 -3.22
C MET A 113 11.68 0.47 -4.71
N ALA A 114 11.95 1.49 -5.51
CA ALA A 114 12.14 1.38 -6.95
C ALA A 114 13.32 2.27 -7.42
N PRO A 115 13.86 2.10 -8.63
CA PRO A 115 14.86 3.02 -9.17
C PRO A 115 14.38 4.47 -9.15
N ARG A 116 15.29 5.42 -8.95
CA ARG A 116 14.99 6.86 -8.88
C ARG A 116 14.17 7.32 -10.08
N GLY A 117 13.08 8.08 -9.80
CA GLY A 117 12.20 8.68 -10.80
C GLY A 117 11.20 7.71 -11.42
N THR A 118 10.96 6.56 -10.82
CA THR A 118 10.07 5.53 -11.38
C THR A 118 8.79 5.27 -10.60
N LEU A 119 8.64 5.89 -9.43
CA LEU A 119 7.36 5.94 -8.71
C LEU A 119 6.64 7.27 -9.00
N LEU A 120 5.33 7.22 -9.12
CA LEU A 120 4.51 8.43 -9.26
C LEU A 120 4.61 9.27 -7.97
N HIS A 121 5.05 10.51 -8.09
CA HIS A 121 5.03 11.48 -7.01
C HIS A 121 3.60 12.00 -6.83
N ALA A 122 2.74 11.20 -6.18
CA ALA A 122 1.37 11.59 -5.91
C ALA A 122 1.34 12.63 -4.79
N PRO A 123 0.68 13.79 -5.00
CA PRO A 123 0.48 14.76 -3.92
C PRO A 123 -0.47 14.19 -2.86
N ASP A 124 -0.44 14.75 -1.66
CA ASP A 124 -1.41 14.41 -0.61
C ASP A 124 -2.80 14.96 -0.96
N VAL A 125 -3.52 14.20 -1.78
CA VAL A 125 -4.90 14.42 -2.22
C VAL A 125 -5.62 13.07 -2.25
N TYR A 126 -6.93 13.06 -2.45
CA TYR A 126 -7.65 11.82 -2.68
C TYR A 126 -7.41 11.26 -4.10
N MET A 127 -7.56 9.96 -4.22
CA MET A 127 -7.56 9.20 -5.47
C MET A 127 -8.79 8.28 -5.50
N ASP A 128 -9.58 8.34 -6.57
CA ASP A 128 -10.55 7.30 -6.91
C ASP A 128 -9.78 6.08 -7.40
N LYS A 129 -9.99 4.94 -6.75
CA LYS A 129 -9.23 3.70 -6.94
C LYS A 129 -10.15 2.55 -7.33
N LEU A 130 -9.72 1.79 -8.32
CA LEU A 130 -10.36 0.56 -8.76
C LEU A 130 -9.28 -0.50 -8.94
N ALA A 131 -9.37 -1.62 -8.23
CA ALA A 131 -8.39 -2.70 -8.35
C ALA A 131 -9.05 -4.07 -8.47
N ILE A 132 -8.40 -4.95 -9.25
CA ILE A 132 -8.73 -6.37 -9.41
C ILE A 132 -7.46 -7.22 -9.38
N GLY A 133 -7.63 -8.50 -9.09
CA GLY A 133 -6.55 -9.47 -9.08
C GLY A 133 -5.92 -9.75 -10.46
N PRO A 134 -4.93 -10.65 -10.52
CA PRO A 134 -4.29 -11.08 -11.77
C PRO A 134 -5.22 -11.96 -12.62
N GLY A 135 -4.81 -12.19 -13.87
CA GLY A 135 -5.47 -13.15 -14.78
C GLY A 135 -6.56 -12.55 -15.67
N PHE A 136 -6.88 -11.27 -15.53
CA PHE A 136 -7.88 -10.60 -16.35
C PHE A 136 -7.23 -9.74 -17.44
N ALA A 137 -7.91 -9.58 -18.58
CA ALA A 137 -7.48 -8.69 -19.63
C ALA A 137 -7.43 -7.23 -19.14
N VAL A 138 -6.53 -6.43 -19.72
CA VAL A 138 -6.47 -4.99 -19.46
C VAL A 138 -7.82 -4.36 -19.83
N ASN A 139 -8.30 -3.42 -19.01
CA ASN A 139 -9.60 -2.76 -19.18
C ASN A 139 -10.82 -3.70 -19.04
N THR A 140 -10.68 -4.88 -18.42
CA THR A 140 -11.86 -5.67 -18.00
C THR A 140 -12.82 -4.80 -17.17
N VAL A 141 -12.26 -3.95 -16.31
CA VAL A 141 -12.97 -2.90 -15.57
C VAL A 141 -12.26 -1.57 -15.73
N THR A 142 -13.00 -0.46 -15.72
CA THR A 142 -12.41 0.90 -15.81
C THR A 142 -13.09 1.86 -14.84
N LEU A 143 -12.44 2.98 -14.53
CA LEU A 143 -13.02 4.04 -13.69
C LEU A 143 -14.20 4.77 -14.34
N ASP A 144 -14.37 4.67 -15.67
CA ASP A 144 -15.46 5.31 -16.39
C ASP A 144 -16.76 4.47 -16.41
N MET A 145 -16.66 3.19 -16.02
CA MET A 145 -17.84 2.34 -15.76
C MET A 145 -18.48 2.72 -14.42
N SER A 146 -19.80 2.60 -14.33
CA SER A 146 -20.49 2.70 -13.04
C SER A 146 -20.12 1.52 -12.11
N PRO A 147 -20.27 1.65 -10.79
CA PRO A 147 -20.01 0.57 -9.84
C PRO A 147 -20.68 -0.76 -10.19
N ALA A 148 -21.95 -0.73 -10.59
CA ALA A 148 -22.67 -1.93 -11.02
C ALA A 148 -22.13 -2.52 -12.33
N GLU A 149 -21.72 -1.69 -13.28
CA GLU A 149 -21.10 -2.15 -14.53
C GLU A 149 -19.76 -2.83 -14.28
N ARG A 150 -18.92 -2.31 -13.35
CA ARG A 150 -17.65 -2.92 -12.94
C ARG A 150 -17.87 -4.32 -12.38
N VAL A 151 -18.83 -4.48 -11.45
CA VAL A 151 -19.18 -5.80 -10.88
C VAL A 151 -19.59 -6.77 -11.98
N ARG A 152 -20.53 -6.38 -12.84
CA ARG A 152 -21.01 -7.25 -13.93
C ARG A 152 -19.91 -7.57 -14.96
N ALA A 153 -19.01 -6.62 -15.23
CA ALA A 153 -17.88 -6.85 -16.14
C ALA A 153 -16.89 -7.86 -15.56
N LEU A 154 -16.54 -7.73 -14.27
CA LEU A 154 -15.66 -8.69 -13.60
C LEU A 154 -16.33 -10.08 -13.51
N ALA A 155 -17.61 -10.17 -13.16
CA ALA A 155 -18.34 -11.43 -13.08
C ALA A 155 -18.32 -12.16 -14.45
N ARG A 156 -18.60 -11.44 -15.55
CA ARG A 156 -18.48 -12.02 -16.90
C ARG A 156 -17.08 -12.51 -17.21
N ALA A 157 -16.03 -11.73 -16.86
CA ALA A 157 -14.64 -12.11 -17.10
C ALA A 157 -14.21 -13.34 -16.26
N LYS A 158 -14.79 -13.46 -15.06
CA LYS A 158 -14.57 -14.58 -14.14
C LYS A 158 -15.42 -15.82 -14.51
N GLY A 159 -16.46 -15.64 -15.34
CA GLY A 159 -17.40 -16.72 -15.74
C GLY A 159 -18.35 -17.13 -14.60
N CYS A 160 -18.75 -16.17 -13.74
CA CYS A 160 -19.64 -16.38 -12.61
C CYS A 160 -20.80 -15.36 -12.60
N ALA A 161 -21.74 -15.50 -11.66
CA ALA A 161 -22.81 -14.54 -11.47
C ALA A 161 -22.31 -13.29 -10.70
N ALA A 162 -23.06 -12.18 -10.76
CA ALA A 162 -22.70 -10.97 -10.05
C ALA A 162 -22.75 -11.17 -8.51
N GLU A 163 -23.65 -12.04 -8.06
CA GLU A 163 -23.80 -12.43 -6.64
C GLU A 163 -22.59 -13.17 -6.06
N ASP A 164 -21.75 -13.75 -6.93
CA ASP A 164 -20.53 -14.45 -6.54
C ASP A 164 -19.33 -13.50 -6.40
N ILE A 165 -19.50 -12.22 -6.72
CA ILE A 165 -18.45 -11.21 -6.59
C ILE A 165 -18.49 -10.59 -5.19
N THR A 166 -17.30 -10.46 -4.58
CA THR A 166 -17.13 -9.69 -3.33
C THR A 166 -16.30 -8.44 -3.59
N VAL A 167 -16.86 -7.29 -3.26
CA VAL A 167 -16.22 -5.97 -3.41
C VAL A 167 -15.76 -5.45 -2.04
N CYS A 168 -14.50 -5.03 -1.93
CA CYS A 168 -13.99 -4.32 -0.76
C CYS A 168 -14.15 -2.81 -0.95
N ILE A 169 -14.75 -2.13 0.04
CA ILE A 169 -15.00 -0.68 0.01
C ILE A 169 -14.73 -0.10 1.40
N LEU A 170 -14.08 1.08 1.46
CA LEU A 170 -13.98 1.85 2.70
C LEU A 170 -15.36 2.34 3.14
N GLU A 171 -15.74 2.06 4.38
CA GLU A 171 -16.96 2.55 5.01
C GLU A 171 -16.84 4.05 5.31
N ARG A 172 -17.27 4.86 4.36
CA ARG A 172 -17.24 6.32 4.46
C ARG A 172 -18.53 6.90 3.87
N PRO A 173 -19.07 8.02 4.40
CA PRO A 173 -20.28 8.65 3.84
C PRO A 173 -20.17 8.93 2.33
N ARG A 174 -19.00 9.29 1.84
CA ARG A 174 -18.75 9.54 0.41
C ARG A 174 -18.92 8.32 -0.50
N HIS A 175 -19.00 7.11 0.07
CA HIS A 175 -19.16 5.86 -0.68
C HIS A 175 -20.60 5.29 -0.61
N GLU A 176 -21.54 5.92 0.11
CA GLU A 176 -22.90 5.39 0.28
C GLU A 176 -23.59 5.07 -1.05
N ALA A 177 -23.59 5.99 -2.01
CA ALA A 177 -24.17 5.77 -3.33
C ALA A 177 -23.49 4.62 -4.09
N MET A 178 -22.17 4.50 -4.02
CA MET A 178 -21.40 3.40 -4.60
C MET A 178 -21.78 2.05 -3.96
N ILE A 179 -21.91 2.02 -2.63
CA ILE A 179 -22.30 0.83 -1.87
C ILE A 179 -23.71 0.38 -2.27
N GLU A 180 -24.67 1.30 -2.38
CA GLU A 180 -26.04 0.99 -2.82
C GLU A 180 -26.06 0.44 -4.25
N GLU A 181 -25.30 1.03 -5.15
CA GLU A 181 -25.21 0.58 -6.54
C GLU A 181 -24.58 -0.81 -6.66
N VAL A 182 -23.52 -1.10 -5.91
CA VAL A 182 -22.93 -2.46 -5.84
C VAL A 182 -23.93 -3.47 -5.29
N ARG A 183 -24.62 -3.15 -4.19
CA ARG A 183 -25.66 -4.01 -3.60
C ARG A 183 -26.79 -4.33 -4.58
N SER A 184 -27.14 -3.38 -5.44
CA SER A 184 -28.19 -3.59 -6.46
C SER A 184 -27.86 -4.69 -7.46
N THR A 185 -26.59 -5.10 -7.57
CA THR A 185 -26.15 -6.22 -8.43
C THR A 185 -26.25 -7.59 -7.76
N GLY A 186 -26.55 -7.65 -6.47
CA GLY A 186 -26.49 -8.86 -5.65
C GLY A 186 -25.10 -9.17 -5.08
N ALA A 187 -24.05 -8.46 -5.50
CA ALA A 187 -22.69 -8.69 -5.06
C ALA A 187 -22.52 -8.47 -3.54
N ALA A 188 -21.65 -9.28 -2.92
CA ALA A 188 -21.28 -9.11 -1.54
C ALA A 188 -20.32 -7.90 -1.37
N ILE A 189 -20.39 -7.23 -0.21
CA ILE A 189 -19.48 -6.12 0.11
C ILE A 189 -18.77 -6.41 1.42
N ARG A 190 -17.43 -6.33 1.39
CA ARG A 190 -16.57 -6.25 2.58
C ARG A 190 -16.31 -4.78 2.89
N LEU A 191 -16.98 -4.26 3.91
CA LEU A 191 -16.70 -2.91 4.41
C LEU A 191 -15.47 -2.94 5.33
N ILE A 192 -14.53 -2.02 5.08
CA ILE A 192 -13.36 -1.79 5.93
C ILE A 192 -13.40 -0.35 6.44
N THR A 193 -12.99 -0.16 7.70
CA THR A 193 -13.02 1.16 8.33
C THR A 193 -11.75 1.97 8.05
N ASP A 194 -10.65 1.29 7.69
CA ASP A 194 -9.35 1.89 7.37
C ASP A 194 -8.48 0.85 6.64
N GLY A 195 -7.27 1.23 6.15
CA GLY A 195 -6.32 0.31 5.56
C GLY A 195 -6.64 -0.05 4.11
N ASP A 196 -6.70 0.95 3.23
CA ASP A 196 -7.05 0.69 1.83
C ASP A 196 -5.93 0.04 1.02
N VAL A 197 -4.66 0.17 1.43
CA VAL A 197 -3.55 -0.60 0.83
C VAL A 197 -3.79 -2.10 1.03
N ALA A 198 -4.14 -2.52 2.25
CA ALA A 198 -4.52 -3.90 2.53
C ALA A 198 -5.74 -4.32 1.71
N GLY A 199 -6.77 -3.46 1.64
CA GLY A 199 -7.98 -3.69 0.84
C GLY A 199 -7.69 -3.98 -0.63
N VAL A 200 -6.73 -3.27 -1.23
CA VAL A 200 -6.30 -3.50 -2.61
C VAL A 200 -5.49 -4.80 -2.74
N ILE A 201 -4.56 -5.07 -1.82
CA ILE A 201 -3.74 -6.30 -1.85
C ILE A 201 -4.63 -7.56 -1.76
N HIS A 202 -5.72 -7.50 -1.01
CA HIS A 202 -6.69 -8.60 -0.91
C HIS A 202 -7.17 -9.09 -2.28
N CYS A 203 -7.37 -8.19 -3.26
CA CYS A 203 -7.84 -8.55 -4.60
C CYS A 203 -6.84 -9.43 -5.36
N ALA A 204 -5.54 -9.32 -5.05
CA ALA A 204 -4.50 -10.12 -5.70
C ALA A 204 -4.43 -11.57 -5.19
N GLU A 205 -5.02 -11.84 -4.02
CA GLU A 205 -5.11 -13.18 -3.40
C GLU A 205 -6.59 -13.58 -3.19
N ALA A 206 -7.46 -13.31 -4.18
CA ALA A 206 -8.90 -13.49 -4.08
C ALA A 206 -9.32 -14.91 -3.64
N GLU A 207 -8.60 -15.95 -4.03
CA GLU A 207 -8.84 -17.34 -3.60
C GLU A 207 -8.66 -17.53 -2.09
N VAL A 208 -7.79 -16.73 -1.45
CA VAL A 208 -7.50 -16.79 -0.02
C VAL A 208 -8.38 -15.82 0.76
N THR A 209 -8.55 -14.62 0.26
CA THR A 209 -9.22 -13.50 0.94
C THR A 209 -10.73 -13.47 0.70
N GLY A 210 -11.18 -14.08 -0.40
CA GLY A 210 -12.55 -14.00 -0.90
C GLY A 210 -12.94 -12.62 -1.42
N ILE A 211 -11.97 -11.73 -1.75
CA ILE A 211 -12.22 -10.38 -2.26
C ILE A 211 -11.76 -10.29 -3.71
N ASP A 212 -12.69 -9.99 -4.62
CA ASP A 212 -12.46 -9.96 -6.06
C ASP A 212 -12.08 -8.58 -6.58
N MET A 213 -12.58 -7.52 -5.93
CA MET A 213 -12.44 -6.15 -6.39
C MET A 213 -12.34 -5.19 -5.21
N TYR A 214 -11.55 -4.14 -5.35
CA TYR A 214 -11.56 -2.96 -4.50
C TYR A 214 -12.11 -1.77 -5.28
N MET A 215 -12.99 -0.99 -4.68
CA MET A 215 -13.47 0.29 -5.21
C MET A 215 -13.53 1.33 -4.09
N GLY A 216 -13.21 2.56 -4.43
CA GLY A 216 -13.43 3.68 -3.53
C GLY A 216 -12.35 4.75 -3.62
N SER A 217 -12.55 5.83 -2.89
CA SER A 217 -11.58 6.91 -2.81
C SER A 217 -10.88 6.92 -1.45
N GLY A 218 -9.59 7.05 -1.48
CA GLY A 218 -8.68 7.18 -0.33
C GLY A 218 -7.49 8.05 -0.73
N GLY A 219 -6.44 8.11 0.07
CA GLY A 219 -5.26 8.90 -0.25
C GLY A 219 -4.57 8.44 -1.54
N ALA A 220 -4.06 9.39 -2.30
CA ALA A 220 -3.30 9.09 -3.52
C ALA A 220 -1.93 8.44 -3.21
N PRO A 221 -1.24 8.83 -2.12
CA PRO A 221 -0.03 8.15 -1.66
C PRO A 221 -0.22 6.64 -1.50
N GLU A 222 -1.27 6.20 -0.81
CA GLU A 222 -1.60 4.79 -0.59
C GLU A 222 -1.94 4.09 -1.92
N GLY A 223 -2.46 4.83 -2.91
CA GLY A 223 -2.68 4.31 -4.27
C GLY A 223 -1.38 3.88 -4.96
N VAL A 224 -0.28 4.62 -4.77
CA VAL A 224 1.05 4.28 -5.32
C VAL A 224 1.65 3.07 -4.60
N LEU A 225 1.49 2.99 -3.27
CA LEU A 225 1.89 1.82 -2.48
C LEU A 225 1.12 0.56 -2.91
N ALA A 226 -0.20 0.67 -3.07
CA ALA A 226 -1.04 -0.41 -3.56
C ALA A 226 -0.67 -0.85 -4.99
N ALA A 227 -0.37 0.11 -5.89
CA ALA A 227 0.12 -0.17 -7.24
C ALA A 227 1.47 -0.91 -7.22
N SER A 228 2.36 -0.56 -6.27
CA SER A 228 3.66 -1.23 -6.08
C SER A 228 3.47 -2.70 -5.67
N ALA A 229 2.55 -2.98 -4.74
CA ALA A 229 2.20 -4.34 -4.35
C ALA A 229 1.61 -5.13 -5.53
N LEU A 230 0.61 -4.57 -6.22
CA LEU A 230 -0.03 -5.23 -7.36
C LEU A 230 0.92 -5.44 -8.55
N LYS A 231 1.95 -4.59 -8.72
CA LYS A 231 2.99 -4.83 -9.72
C LYS A 231 3.79 -6.09 -9.42
N CYS A 232 4.01 -6.41 -8.17
CA CYS A 232 4.66 -7.66 -7.76
C CYS A 232 3.75 -8.88 -7.94
N MET A 233 2.44 -8.72 -7.80
CA MET A 233 1.45 -9.82 -7.78
C MET A 233 0.70 -10.00 -9.10
N GLY A 234 0.88 -9.10 -10.06
CA GLY A 234 0.24 -9.19 -11.39
C GLY A 234 -1.19 -8.64 -11.45
N GLY A 235 -1.72 -8.07 -10.37
CA GLY A 235 -3.04 -7.43 -10.35
C GLY A 235 -3.09 -6.11 -11.13
N GLN A 236 -4.27 -5.53 -11.27
CA GLN A 236 -4.52 -4.26 -11.96
C GLN A 236 -5.06 -3.23 -10.97
N ILE A 237 -4.61 -1.99 -11.08
CA ILE A 237 -5.18 -0.85 -10.39
C ILE A 237 -5.27 0.33 -11.34
N TYR A 238 -6.36 1.07 -11.24
CA TYR A 238 -6.62 2.33 -11.92
C TYR A 238 -6.86 3.40 -10.87
N GLY A 239 -6.20 4.55 -11.01
CA GLY A 239 -6.32 5.68 -10.08
C GLY A 239 -6.59 7.00 -10.80
N ARG A 240 -7.55 7.80 -10.33
CA ARG A 240 -7.80 9.17 -10.77
C ARG A 240 -7.72 10.09 -9.57
N LEU A 241 -6.87 11.13 -9.64
CA LEU A 241 -6.77 12.11 -8.57
C LEU A 241 -8.08 12.90 -8.40
N LEU A 242 -8.46 13.13 -7.17
CA LEU A 242 -9.63 13.91 -6.79
C LEU A 242 -9.19 15.15 -6.03
N PHE A 243 -9.64 16.32 -6.48
CA PHE A 243 -9.24 17.59 -5.93
C PHE A 243 -10.44 18.30 -5.26
N ARG A 244 -10.32 18.62 -3.98
CA ARG A 244 -11.35 19.30 -3.19
C ARG A 244 -11.31 20.82 -3.37
N ASN A 245 -10.15 21.38 -3.77
CA ASN A 245 -9.92 22.81 -3.90
C ASN A 245 -8.79 23.12 -4.89
N ASP A 246 -8.54 24.40 -5.15
CA ASP A 246 -7.51 24.82 -6.10
C ASP A 246 -6.09 24.71 -5.54
N ASP A 247 -5.90 24.71 -4.21
CA ASP A 247 -4.59 24.49 -3.59
C ASP A 247 -4.11 23.05 -3.84
N GLU A 248 -4.99 22.06 -3.76
CA GLU A 248 -4.67 20.68 -4.12
C GLU A 248 -4.29 20.54 -5.61
N LYS A 249 -5.00 21.24 -6.50
CA LYS A 249 -4.63 21.28 -7.93
C LYS A 249 -3.28 21.94 -8.15
N ALA A 250 -2.97 22.99 -7.38
CA ALA A 250 -1.68 23.68 -7.46
C ALA A 250 -0.53 22.75 -6.97
N ARG A 251 -0.73 22.01 -5.88
CA ARG A 251 0.24 20.99 -5.41
C ARG A 251 0.45 19.91 -6.46
N ALA A 252 -0.60 19.40 -7.10
CA ALA A 252 -0.48 18.43 -8.17
C ALA A 252 0.35 18.95 -9.36
N ARG A 253 0.11 20.18 -9.78
CA ARG A 253 0.91 20.81 -10.85
C ARG A 253 2.37 20.98 -10.45
N LYS A 254 2.65 21.37 -9.19
CA LYS A 254 4.01 21.46 -8.64
C LYS A 254 4.72 20.09 -8.63
N ALA A 255 3.98 19.01 -8.39
CA ALA A 255 4.46 17.62 -8.50
C ALA A 255 4.60 17.15 -9.96
N GLY A 256 4.37 18.00 -10.98
CA GLY A 256 4.54 17.68 -12.39
C GLY A 256 3.30 17.08 -13.07
N ILE A 257 2.15 17.02 -12.38
CA ILE A 257 0.90 16.50 -12.93
C ILE A 257 0.20 17.61 -13.72
N THR A 258 0.22 17.49 -15.04
CA THR A 258 -0.37 18.48 -15.96
C THR A 258 -1.82 18.17 -16.32
N ASP A 259 -2.15 16.89 -16.51
CA ASP A 259 -3.53 16.45 -16.75
C ASP A 259 -4.17 15.99 -15.43
N LEU A 260 -5.02 16.85 -14.87
CA LEU A 260 -5.67 16.65 -13.58
C LEU A 260 -6.80 15.60 -13.63
N ASN A 261 -7.27 15.20 -14.82
CA ASN A 261 -8.32 14.19 -15.00
C ASN A 261 -7.77 12.83 -15.45
N ARG A 262 -6.44 12.73 -15.56
CA ARG A 262 -5.78 11.50 -16.03
C ARG A 262 -6.13 10.32 -15.14
N VAL A 263 -6.46 9.19 -15.78
CA VAL A 263 -6.48 7.89 -15.13
C VAL A 263 -5.09 7.28 -15.25
N TYR A 264 -4.50 6.95 -14.11
CA TYR A 264 -3.22 6.25 -14.03
C TYR A 264 -3.46 4.76 -13.90
N THR A 265 -2.77 3.98 -14.71
CA THR A 265 -2.68 2.52 -14.56
C THR A 265 -1.60 2.15 -13.54
N ARG A 266 -1.59 0.89 -13.09
CA ARG A 266 -0.50 0.34 -12.27
C ARG A 266 0.89 0.66 -12.84
N ASP A 267 1.08 0.43 -14.15
CA ASP A 267 2.39 0.57 -14.79
C ASP A 267 2.77 2.04 -15.08
N GLU A 268 1.83 2.97 -14.96
CA GLU A 268 2.11 4.40 -14.97
C GLU A 268 2.38 4.96 -13.57
N MET A 269 1.83 4.34 -12.51
CA MET A 269 2.18 4.69 -11.12
C MET A 269 3.55 4.13 -10.73
N VAL A 270 3.94 2.97 -11.30
CA VAL A 270 5.20 2.27 -11.02
C VAL A 270 5.81 1.84 -12.35
N THR A 271 6.70 2.65 -12.90
CA THR A 271 7.19 2.48 -14.28
C THR A 271 8.36 1.49 -14.40
N ALA A 272 9.02 1.12 -13.30
CA ALA A 272 10.13 0.14 -13.29
C ALA A 272 9.84 -1.01 -12.33
N ASP A 273 10.82 -1.91 -12.18
CA ASP A 273 10.76 -2.96 -11.16
C ASP A 273 10.76 -2.39 -9.74
N VAL A 274 10.01 -3.01 -8.87
CA VAL A 274 9.81 -2.58 -7.48
C VAL A 274 9.99 -3.72 -6.50
N ILE A 275 10.54 -3.41 -5.33
CA ILE A 275 10.53 -4.25 -4.14
C ILE A 275 9.48 -3.68 -3.21
N PHE A 276 8.59 -4.53 -2.69
CA PHE A 276 7.55 -4.14 -1.73
C PHE A 276 7.65 -5.01 -0.49
N ALA A 277 7.54 -4.40 0.68
CA ALA A 277 7.45 -5.11 1.95
C ALA A 277 6.27 -4.58 2.78
N ALA A 278 5.54 -5.50 3.40
CA ALA A 278 4.50 -5.20 4.38
C ALA A 278 4.66 -6.09 5.59
N THR A 279 4.55 -5.53 6.80
CA THR A 279 4.60 -6.29 8.05
C THR A 279 3.34 -6.04 8.87
N GLY A 280 2.74 -7.12 9.39
CA GLY A 280 1.52 -7.03 10.19
C GLY A 280 1.80 -6.41 11.56
N VAL A 281 1.01 -5.40 11.94
CA VAL A 281 1.00 -4.80 13.28
C VAL A 281 -0.10 -5.45 14.12
N THR A 282 -1.33 -5.44 13.63
CA THR A 282 -2.45 -6.20 14.17
C THR A 282 -2.81 -7.34 13.23
N SER A 283 -3.36 -8.45 13.78
CA SER A 283 -3.69 -9.61 12.95
C SER A 283 -4.79 -9.28 11.95
N GLY A 284 -4.59 -9.69 10.71
CA GLY A 284 -5.51 -9.46 9.61
C GLY A 284 -5.62 -10.64 8.66
N SER A 285 -6.30 -10.44 7.55
CA SER A 285 -6.52 -11.47 6.52
C SER A 285 -5.29 -11.72 5.64
N ILE A 286 -4.34 -10.76 5.58
CA ILE A 286 -3.11 -10.90 4.80
C ILE A 286 -1.97 -11.41 5.68
N LEU A 287 -1.77 -10.79 6.85
CA LEU A 287 -0.64 -11.04 7.74
C LEU A 287 -1.11 -11.20 9.19
N SER A 288 -0.43 -12.05 9.93
CA SER A 288 -0.56 -12.08 11.38
C SER A 288 0.03 -10.80 11.97
N GLY A 289 -0.62 -10.25 12.99
CA GLY A 289 -0.05 -9.18 13.79
C GLY A 289 1.11 -9.66 14.65
N ILE A 290 1.73 -8.72 15.36
CA ILE A 290 2.85 -9.00 16.24
C ILE A 290 2.42 -9.95 17.37
N LYS A 291 3.03 -11.11 17.44
CA LYS A 291 2.86 -12.06 18.55
C LYS A 291 3.86 -11.74 19.66
N ARG A 292 3.36 -11.58 20.87
CA ARG A 292 4.18 -11.32 22.06
C ARG A 292 4.28 -12.59 22.91
N GLU A 293 5.50 -12.96 23.25
CA GLU A 293 5.82 -14.05 24.15
C GLU A 293 6.79 -13.53 25.23
N PRO A 294 6.91 -14.17 26.39
CA PRO A 294 7.89 -13.74 27.40
C PRO A 294 9.30 -13.64 26.81
N GLY A 295 9.84 -12.42 26.79
CA GLY A 295 11.17 -12.10 26.25
C GLY A 295 11.29 -12.05 24.72
N TRP A 296 10.19 -12.25 23.95
CA TRP A 296 10.23 -12.30 22.49
C TRP A 296 9.03 -11.62 21.83
N MET A 297 9.26 -11.10 20.64
CA MET A 297 8.21 -10.69 19.70
C MET A 297 8.44 -11.36 18.35
N THR A 298 7.34 -11.73 17.69
CA THR A 298 7.37 -12.39 16.37
C THR A 298 6.57 -11.57 15.38
N THR A 299 7.17 -11.23 14.23
CA THR A 299 6.55 -10.55 13.09
C THR A 299 6.19 -11.55 11.99
N GLU A 300 5.20 -11.21 11.17
CA GLU A 300 4.99 -11.80 9.86
C GLU A 300 5.09 -10.71 8.78
N THR A 301 5.94 -10.95 7.77
CA THR A 301 6.27 -9.98 6.72
C THR A 301 6.01 -10.58 5.34
N LEU A 302 5.30 -9.84 4.49
CA LEU A 302 5.17 -10.11 3.06
C LEU A 302 6.27 -9.32 2.34
N LEU A 303 7.17 -10.02 1.64
CA LEU A 303 8.24 -9.43 0.85
C LEU A 303 8.08 -9.84 -0.61
N MET A 304 7.98 -8.87 -1.50
CA MET A 304 7.66 -9.08 -2.91
C MET A 304 8.63 -8.37 -3.83
N ARG A 305 8.86 -8.96 -5.02
CA ARG A 305 9.70 -8.37 -6.08
C ARG A 305 9.02 -8.53 -7.44
N SER A 306 8.78 -7.43 -8.13
CA SER A 306 8.14 -7.44 -9.46
C SER A 306 9.03 -8.09 -10.52
N LYS A 307 10.34 -7.85 -10.49
CA LYS A 307 11.32 -8.41 -11.46
C LYS A 307 11.28 -9.94 -11.57
N THR A 308 10.94 -10.61 -10.50
CA THR A 308 10.92 -12.08 -10.43
C THR A 308 9.55 -12.66 -10.19
N GLY A 309 8.51 -11.81 -9.97
CA GLY A 309 7.19 -12.25 -9.55
C GLY A 309 7.21 -13.03 -8.22
N SER A 310 8.27 -12.85 -7.42
CA SER A 310 8.42 -13.63 -6.19
C SER A 310 7.69 -12.98 -5.04
N VAL A 311 6.91 -13.79 -4.31
CA VAL A 311 6.23 -13.44 -3.08
C VAL A 311 6.77 -14.34 -1.97
N ARG A 312 7.22 -13.74 -0.86
CA ARG A 312 7.69 -14.45 0.33
C ARG A 312 6.90 -14.03 1.54
N ARG A 313 6.43 -15.00 2.30
CA ARG A 313 5.95 -14.79 3.67
C ARG A 313 7.07 -15.20 4.63
N MET A 314 7.46 -14.29 5.50
CA MET A 314 8.60 -14.45 6.39
C MET A 314 8.14 -14.25 7.83
N THR A 315 8.65 -15.08 8.72
CA THR A 315 8.48 -14.91 10.15
C THR A 315 9.83 -14.55 10.76
N TYR A 316 9.87 -13.48 11.53
CA TYR A 316 11.07 -13.07 12.26
C TYR A 316 10.78 -13.00 13.75
N ARG A 317 11.61 -13.66 14.56
CA ARG A 317 11.52 -13.65 16.02
C ARG A 317 12.64 -12.80 16.60
N SER A 318 12.27 -11.75 17.33
CA SER A 318 13.19 -10.78 17.94
C SER A 318 13.09 -10.83 19.46
N PRO A 319 14.23 -10.77 20.19
CA PRO A 319 14.19 -10.59 21.63
C PRO A 319 13.61 -9.20 21.99
N VAL A 320 12.81 -9.16 23.05
CA VAL A 320 12.33 -7.89 23.60
C VAL A 320 13.51 -7.24 24.36
N LYS A 321 13.95 -6.09 23.87
CA LYS A 321 14.98 -5.27 24.54
C LYS A 321 14.36 -4.36 25.58
#